data_d0d8213ca25becf37db12b6907e1edaa
#
_entry.id   d0d8213ca25becf37db12b6907e1edaa
#
_cell.length_a   1.000
_cell.length_b   1.000
_cell.length_c   1.000
_cell.angle_alpha   90.00
_cell.angle_beta   90.00
_cell.angle_gamma   90.00
#
_symmetry.space_group_name_H-M   'P 1'
#
loop_
_entity.id
_entity.type
_entity.pdbx_description
1 polymer ?
#
loop_
_entity_poly.entity_id
_entity_poly.type
_entity_poly.pdbx_seq_one_letter_code
_entity_poly.pdbx_strand_id
1 'polypeptide(L)'
;RTYNAETRELAVEVKGRAIEKDAYITAIVTQSGIVARQSGATGEYVHNNAPRAFLTAPKGDKLELDAEGNYTVTYTYTIPATVGSFECLPENMDVAVLVHGNISDPESRLVYNADQVSVVPEVSSAAMRAMSLYTNDIDVDIFNVELKPVCEQICR
;
A
#
# COMPACT_ATOMS: atom_id res chain seq x y z
N ARG A 1 5.63 3.96 1.86
CA ARG A 1 4.28 4.57 1.84
C ARG A 1 4.00 5.35 3.11
N THR A 2 3.13 6.34 3.02
CA THR A 2 2.52 7.05 4.16
C THR A 2 1.02 7.12 3.95
N TYR A 3 0.26 7.07 5.03
CA TYR A 3 -1.19 7.23 5.02
C TYR A 3 -1.62 8.18 6.15
N ASN A 4 -2.40 9.20 5.80
CA ASN A 4 -3.01 10.12 6.75
C ASN A 4 -4.48 9.75 6.95
N ALA A 5 -4.85 9.30 8.14
CA ALA A 5 -6.20 8.83 8.45
C ALA A 5 -7.26 9.96 8.45
N GLU A 6 -6.88 11.20 8.78
CA GLU A 6 -7.79 12.33 8.82
C GLU A 6 -8.18 12.81 7.41
N THR A 7 -7.20 12.95 6.54
CA THR A 7 -7.39 13.39 5.15
C THR A 7 -7.66 12.24 4.18
N ARG A 8 -7.44 10.99 4.62
CA ARG A 8 -7.48 9.75 3.81
C ARG A 8 -6.50 9.79 2.64
N GLU A 9 -5.44 10.58 2.75
CA GLU A 9 -4.42 10.72 1.72
C GLU A 9 -3.36 9.63 1.88
N LEU A 10 -3.15 8.90 0.80
CA LEU A 10 -2.12 7.90 0.63
C LEU A 10 -1.02 8.46 -0.28
N ALA A 11 0.24 8.39 0.16
CA ALA A 11 1.39 8.62 -0.70
C ALA A 11 2.25 7.35 -0.78
N VAL A 12 2.59 6.96 -2.00
CA VAL A 12 3.37 5.76 -2.29
C VAL A 12 4.60 6.17 -3.09
N GLU A 13 5.78 5.93 -2.54
CA GLU A 13 7.05 6.05 -3.25
C GLU A 13 7.54 4.66 -3.62
N VAL A 14 7.84 4.44 -4.89
CA VAL A 14 8.39 3.20 -5.41
C VAL A 14 9.79 3.48 -5.97
N LYS A 15 10.76 2.75 -5.47
CA LYS A 15 12.15 2.81 -5.92
C LYS A 15 12.59 1.44 -6.37
N GLY A 16 13.38 1.40 -7.42
CA GLY A 16 13.92 0.15 -7.91
C GLY A 16 14.94 0.35 -9.01
N ARG A 17 15.34 -0.76 -9.57
CA ARG A 17 16.21 -0.81 -10.75
C ARG A 17 15.58 -1.72 -11.79
N ALA A 18 15.36 -1.19 -12.98
CA ALA A 18 14.92 -1.97 -14.13
C ALA A 18 16.13 -2.36 -14.98
N ILE A 19 16.15 -3.63 -15.43
CA ILE A 19 17.20 -4.12 -16.35
C ILE A 19 16.82 -3.76 -17.78
N GLU A 20 15.51 -3.81 -18.07
CA GLU A 20 14.98 -3.53 -19.40
C GLU A 20 14.71 -2.02 -19.56
N LYS A 21 15.16 -1.45 -20.69
CA LYS A 21 15.01 -0.01 -20.97
C LYS A 21 13.56 0.41 -21.26
N ASP A 22 12.70 -0.51 -21.67
CA ASP A 22 11.29 -0.27 -21.97
C ASP A 22 10.40 -0.86 -20.86
N ALA A 23 10.68 -0.45 -19.63
CA ALA A 23 9.94 -0.88 -18.45
C ALA A 23 8.79 0.08 -18.12
N TYR A 24 7.71 -0.50 -17.65
CA TYR A 24 6.49 0.17 -17.20
C TYR A 24 6.19 -0.21 -15.76
N ILE A 25 5.45 0.64 -15.07
CA ILE A 25 4.97 0.39 -13.72
C ILE A 25 3.45 0.49 -13.67
N THR A 26 2.80 -0.48 -13.06
CA THR A 26 1.38 -0.42 -12.70
C THR A 26 1.25 -0.47 -11.19
N ALA A 27 0.56 0.51 -10.61
CA ALA A 27 0.25 0.57 -9.20
C ALA A 27 -1.26 0.60 -9.00
N ILE A 28 -1.76 -0.31 -8.15
CA ILE A 28 -3.20 -0.56 -7.94
C ILE A 28 -3.47 -0.57 -6.45
N VAL A 29 -4.48 0.19 -6.02
CA VAL A 29 -5.05 0.04 -4.67
C VAL A 29 -6.08 -1.08 -4.72
N THR A 30 -5.93 -2.08 -3.88
CA THR A 30 -6.83 -3.22 -3.74
C THR A 30 -7.49 -3.22 -2.37
N GLN A 31 -8.60 -3.91 -2.20
CA GLN A 31 -9.26 -4.13 -0.93
C GLN A 31 -9.70 -5.58 -0.79
N SER A 32 -9.49 -6.14 0.39
CA SER A 32 -9.95 -7.48 0.78
C SER A 32 -11.16 -7.41 1.71
N GLY A 33 -11.88 -8.56 1.84
CA GLY A 33 -13.02 -8.67 2.73
C GLY A 33 -14.32 -8.02 2.23
N ILE A 34 -14.43 -7.73 0.93
CA ILE A 34 -15.66 -7.16 0.36
C ILE A 34 -16.68 -8.28 0.17
N VAL A 35 -17.77 -8.21 0.94
CA VAL A 35 -18.88 -9.16 0.82
C VAL A 35 -19.85 -8.70 -0.28
N ALA A 36 -19.95 -9.47 -1.34
CA ALA A 36 -20.81 -9.15 -2.47
C ALA A 36 -21.25 -10.42 -3.20
N ARG A 37 -22.27 -10.27 -4.06
CA ARG A 37 -22.71 -11.35 -4.93
C ARG A 37 -21.69 -11.57 -6.05
N GLN A 38 -21.38 -12.84 -6.32
CA GLN A 38 -20.54 -13.22 -7.44
C GLN A 38 -21.35 -14.06 -8.44
N SER A 39 -21.17 -13.80 -9.74
CA SER A 39 -21.77 -14.62 -10.79
C SER A 39 -21.27 -16.06 -10.70
N GLY A 40 -22.18 -17.02 -10.74
CA GLY A 40 -21.87 -18.46 -10.63
C GLY A 40 -21.69 -18.97 -9.19
N ALA A 41 -21.71 -18.12 -8.17
CA ALA A 41 -21.75 -18.52 -6.77
C ALA A 41 -23.16 -18.47 -6.21
N THR A 42 -23.46 -19.36 -5.26
CA THR A 42 -24.71 -19.33 -4.49
C THR A 42 -24.47 -18.59 -3.16
N GLY A 43 -25.25 -17.52 -2.93
CA GLY A 43 -25.16 -16.71 -1.72
C GLY A 43 -24.12 -15.58 -1.82
N GLU A 44 -23.69 -15.10 -0.65
CA GLU A 44 -22.68 -14.06 -0.51
C GLU A 44 -21.28 -14.64 -0.72
N TYR A 45 -20.42 -13.83 -1.33
CA TYR A 45 -19.03 -14.20 -1.61
C TYR A 45 -18.10 -13.12 -1.07
N VAL A 46 -16.99 -13.53 -0.45
CA VAL A 46 -15.95 -12.61 0.05
C VAL A 46 -14.91 -12.40 -1.04
N HIS A 47 -14.86 -11.19 -1.58
CA HIS A 47 -13.87 -10.79 -2.56
C HIS A 47 -12.62 -10.30 -1.85
N ASN A 48 -11.46 -10.85 -2.20
CA ASN A 48 -10.16 -10.42 -1.74
C ASN A 48 -9.36 -9.82 -2.88
N ASN A 49 -8.49 -8.87 -2.57
CA ASN A 49 -7.66 -8.14 -3.53
C ASN A 49 -8.46 -7.50 -4.69
N ALA A 50 -9.69 -7.08 -4.41
CA ALA A 50 -10.52 -6.42 -5.40
C ALA A 50 -9.93 -5.03 -5.75
N PRO A 51 -9.66 -4.72 -7.03
CA PRO A 51 -9.14 -3.42 -7.43
C PRO A 51 -10.13 -2.29 -7.06
N ARG A 52 -9.62 -1.25 -6.41
CA ARG A 52 -10.39 -0.05 -6.02
C ARG A 52 -10.00 1.17 -6.83
N ALA A 53 -8.70 1.32 -7.12
CA ALA A 53 -8.18 2.40 -7.95
C ALA A 53 -6.89 1.99 -8.64
N PHE A 54 -6.66 2.52 -9.83
CA PHE A 54 -5.35 2.53 -10.45
C PHE A 54 -4.68 3.87 -10.13
N LEU A 55 -3.46 3.83 -9.62
CA LEU A 55 -2.63 5.03 -9.38
C LEU A 55 -1.89 5.44 -10.65
N THR A 56 -1.77 4.52 -11.59
CA THR A 56 -1.16 4.67 -12.91
C THR A 56 -2.22 4.63 -14.00
N ALA A 57 -1.82 4.90 -15.24
CA ALA A 57 -2.64 4.55 -16.40
C ALA A 57 -2.96 3.04 -16.40
N PRO A 58 -4.10 2.61 -16.99
CA PRO A 58 -4.50 1.19 -17.00
C PRO A 58 -3.50 0.23 -17.67
N LYS A 59 -2.63 0.75 -18.53
CA LYS A 59 -1.55 0.01 -19.18
C LYS A 59 -0.19 0.19 -18.52
N GLY A 60 -0.16 0.86 -17.38
CA GLY A 60 1.05 1.28 -16.67
C GLY A 60 1.60 2.61 -17.20
N ASP A 61 2.44 3.23 -16.40
CA ASP A 61 3.21 4.40 -16.76
C ASP A 61 4.61 3.97 -17.17
N LYS A 62 5.17 4.58 -18.21
CA LYS A 62 6.53 4.29 -18.63
C LYS A 62 7.52 4.79 -17.56
N LEU A 63 8.48 3.96 -17.19
CA LEU A 63 9.50 4.33 -16.22
C LEU A 63 10.59 5.20 -16.88
N GLU A 64 10.90 6.31 -16.22
CA GLU A 64 12.10 7.09 -16.53
C GLU A 64 13.28 6.51 -15.74
N LEU A 65 14.26 5.99 -16.47
CA LEU A 65 15.41 5.33 -15.87
C LEU A 65 16.65 6.25 -15.96
N ASP A 66 17.44 6.27 -14.89
CA ASP A 66 18.76 6.89 -14.94
C ASP A 66 19.78 6.04 -15.76
N ALA A 67 21.04 6.48 -15.84
CA ALA A 67 22.07 5.79 -16.60
C ALA A 67 22.36 4.38 -16.06
N GLU A 68 22.14 4.15 -14.79
CA GLU A 68 22.32 2.88 -14.07
C GLU A 68 21.07 2.01 -14.10
N GLY A 69 19.95 2.51 -14.63
CA GLY A 69 18.64 1.84 -14.71
C GLY A 69 17.79 1.99 -13.46
N ASN A 70 18.15 2.90 -12.53
CA ASN A 70 17.34 3.14 -11.35
C ASN A 70 16.16 4.05 -11.68
N TYR A 71 15.09 3.91 -10.89
CA TYR A 71 13.91 4.76 -10.97
C TYR A 71 13.38 5.09 -9.59
N THR A 72 12.71 6.23 -9.50
CA THR A 72 11.90 6.62 -8.33
C THR A 72 10.63 7.28 -8.86
N VAL A 73 9.48 6.74 -8.46
CA VAL A 73 8.17 7.30 -8.79
C VAL A 73 7.34 7.47 -7.53
N THR A 74 6.52 8.50 -7.49
CA THR A 74 5.65 8.80 -6.35
C THR A 74 4.22 9.01 -6.84
N TYR A 75 3.28 8.36 -6.17
CA TYR A 75 1.85 8.50 -6.41
C TYR A 75 1.17 9.01 -5.15
N THR A 76 0.21 9.90 -5.30
CA THR A 76 -0.69 10.35 -4.23
C THR A 76 -2.12 10.03 -4.59
N TYR A 77 -2.90 9.59 -3.62
CA TYR A 77 -4.30 9.23 -3.82
C TYR A 77 -5.12 9.49 -2.56
N THR A 78 -6.21 10.24 -2.70
CA THR A 78 -7.19 10.38 -1.62
C THR A 78 -8.19 9.25 -1.71
N ILE A 79 -8.17 8.35 -0.73
CA ILE A 79 -9.08 7.20 -0.69
C ILE A 79 -10.50 7.71 -0.42
N PRO A 80 -11.46 7.54 -1.34
CA PRO A 80 -12.84 7.96 -1.10
C PRO A 80 -13.50 7.14 0.02
N ALA A 81 -14.61 7.63 0.56
CA ALA A 81 -15.37 6.87 1.56
C ALA A 81 -15.94 5.58 0.94
N THR A 82 -16.38 5.65 -0.31
CA THR A 82 -16.97 4.52 -1.04
C THR A 82 -16.51 4.49 -2.49
N VAL A 83 -16.49 3.30 -3.08
CA VAL A 83 -16.40 3.09 -4.53
C VAL A 83 -17.60 2.25 -4.95
N GLY A 84 -18.48 2.82 -5.78
CA GLY A 84 -19.80 2.24 -6.02
C GLY A 84 -20.62 2.21 -4.73
N SER A 85 -21.17 1.05 -4.39
CA SER A 85 -21.92 0.80 -3.16
C SER A 85 -21.10 0.25 -2.00
N PHE A 86 -19.79 0.07 -2.19
CA PHE A 86 -18.94 -0.56 -1.20
C PHE A 86 -18.04 0.46 -0.50
N GLU A 87 -17.99 0.37 0.82
CA GLU A 87 -17.12 1.19 1.66
C GLU A 87 -15.65 0.92 1.38
N CYS A 88 -14.84 1.96 1.46
CA CYS A 88 -13.40 1.88 1.40
C CYS A 88 -12.82 1.84 2.81
N LEU A 89 -12.32 0.68 3.20
CA LEU A 89 -11.72 0.40 4.51
C LEU A 89 -10.20 0.35 4.37
N PRO A 90 -9.46 1.45 4.68
CA PRO A 90 -8.02 1.52 4.46
C PRO A 90 -7.22 0.43 5.17
N GLU A 91 -7.71 -0.04 6.32
CA GLU A 91 -7.12 -1.16 7.07
C GLU A 91 -7.19 -2.50 6.35
N ASN A 92 -8.09 -2.64 5.37
CA ASN A 92 -8.25 -3.82 4.52
C ASN A 92 -7.71 -3.58 3.11
N MET A 93 -6.96 -2.50 2.91
CA MET A 93 -6.42 -2.11 1.61
C MET A 93 -4.92 -2.30 1.53
N ASP A 94 -4.50 -2.67 0.33
CA ASP A 94 -3.10 -2.79 -0.05
C ASP A 94 -2.82 -1.99 -1.32
N VAL A 95 -1.54 -1.64 -1.51
CA VAL A 95 -1.03 -1.17 -2.80
C VAL A 95 -0.21 -2.29 -3.40
N ALA A 96 -0.66 -2.81 -4.54
CA ALA A 96 0.10 -3.74 -5.36
C ALA A 96 0.81 -2.98 -6.49
N VAL A 97 2.09 -3.25 -6.65
CA VAL A 97 2.93 -2.64 -7.68
C VAL A 97 3.52 -3.73 -8.55
N LEU A 98 3.44 -3.55 -9.86
CA LEU A 98 4.04 -4.44 -10.86
C LEU A 98 4.96 -3.62 -11.76
N VAL A 99 6.18 -4.11 -11.96
CA VAL A 99 7.09 -3.61 -13.00
C VAL A 99 7.08 -4.61 -14.13
N HIS A 100 6.78 -4.14 -15.35
CA HIS A 100 6.52 -5.01 -16.49
C HIS A 100 6.99 -4.37 -17.80
N GLY A 101 7.02 -5.16 -18.86
CA GLY A 101 7.22 -4.70 -20.23
C GLY A 101 5.98 -4.03 -20.81
N ASN A 102 6.05 -3.65 -22.07
CA ASN A 102 4.91 -3.02 -22.74
C ASN A 102 3.77 -4.02 -22.95
N ILE A 103 2.69 -3.91 -22.18
CA ILE A 103 1.54 -4.83 -22.29
C ILE A 103 0.78 -4.69 -23.61
N SER A 104 1.01 -3.63 -24.37
CA SER A 104 0.43 -3.48 -25.72
C SER A 104 1.19 -4.28 -26.78
N ASP A 105 2.41 -4.70 -26.48
CA ASP A 105 3.23 -5.55 -27.34
C ASP A 105 3.18 -7.01 -26.83
N PRO A 106 2.63 -7.95 -27.61
CA PRO A 106 2.54 -9.36 -27.23
C PRO A 106 3.88 -9.99 -26.85
N GLU A 107 4.99 -9.55 -27.46
CA GLU A 107 6.32 -10.10 -27.24
C GLU A 107 6.98 -9.61 -25.94
N SER A 108 6.51 -8.49 -25.39
CA SER A 108 7.09 -7.85 -24.20
C SER A 108 6.18 -7.81 -22.98
N ARG A 109 5.08 -8.56 -22.93
CA ARG A 109 4.13 -8.64 -21.81
C ARG A 109 4.63 -9.41 -20.59
N LEU A 110 5.86 -9.21 -20.19
CA LEU A 110 6.43 -9.90 -19.04
C LEU A 110 6.32 -9.04 -17.79
N VAL A 111 5.96 -9.64 -16.66
CA VAL A 111 6.11 -9.02 -15.34
C VAL A 111 7.52 -9.33 -14.86
N TYR A 112 8.30 -8.29 -14.62
CA TYR A 112 9.69 -8.40 -14.18
C TYR A 112 9.79 -8.51 -12.67
N ASN A 113 8.94 -7.76 -11.96
CA ASN A 113 8.88 -7.80 -10.50
C ASN A 113 7.49 -7.33 -10.03
N ALA A 114 7.12 -7.75 -8.82
CA ALA A 114 5.90 -7.32 -8.15
C ALA A 114 6.15 -7.21 -6.64
N ASP A 115 5.49 -6.26 -6.02
CA ASP A 115 5.50 -6.08 -4.57
C ASP A 115 4.13 -5.58 -4.10
N GLN A 116 3.83 -5.78 -2.81
CA GLN A 116 2.58 -5.38 -2.19
C GLN A 116 2.83 -4.85 -0.79
N VAL A 117 2.12 -3.80 -0.42
CA VAL A 117 2.23 -3.20 0.91
C VAL A 117 0.86 -2.72 1.39
N SER A 118 0.54 -2.97 2.66
CA SER A 118 -0.72 -2.51 3.26
C SER A 118 -0.77 -0.99 3.30
N VAL A 119 -1.94 -0.39 3.04
CA VAL A 119 -2.15 1.06 3.11
C VAL A 119 -1.87 1.57 4.52
N VAL A 120 -2.53 0.99 5.51
CA VAL A 120 -2.26 1.29 6.92
C VAL A 120 -1.04 0.49 7.38
N PRO A 121 0.00 1.14 7.95
CA PRO A 121 1.14 0.42 8.49
C PRO A 121 0.71 -0.52 9.61
N GLU A 122 1.17 -1.76 9.58
CA GLU A 122 1.04 -2.64 10.73
C GLU A 122 1.85 -2.05 11.89
N VAL A 123 1.20 -1.93 13.05
CA VAL A 123 1.90 -1.56 14.29
C VAL A 123 2.75 -2.77 14.68
N SER A 124 4.07 -2.62 14.67
CA SER A 124 4.94 -3.74 15.03
C SER A 124 4.60 -4.26 16.43
N SER A 125 4.73 -5.58 16.64
CA SER A 125 4.47 -6.18 17.96
C SER A 125 5.33 -5.57 19.08
N ALA A 126 6.49 -5.00 18.75
CA ALA A 126 7.33 -4.25 19.68
C ALA A 126 6.70 -2.90 20.06
N ALA A 127 6.12 -2.17 19.12
CA ALA A 127 5.41 -0.93 19.38
C ALA A 127 4.10 -1.20 20.17
N MET A 128 3.38 -2.28 19.87
CA MET A 128 2.20 -2.69 20.64
C MET A 128 2.56 -3.06 22.08
N ARG A 129 3.67 -3.75 22.30
CA ARG A 129 4.16 -4.06 23.65
C ARG A 129 4.59 -2.80 24.41
N ALA A 130 5.24 -1.86 23.76
CA ALA A 130 5.59 -0.58 24.36
C ALA A 130 4.31 0.19 24.77
N MET A 131 3.31 0.28 23.91
CA MET A 131 2.03 0.91 24.23
C MET A 131 1.32 0.19 25.40
N SER A 132 1.31 -1.14 25.45
CA SER A 132 0.72 -1.92 26.53
C SER A 132 1.40 -1.74 27.88
N LEU A 133 2.71 -1.49 27.89
CA LEU A 133 3.46 -1.20 29.13
C LEU A 133 3.16 0.18 29.69
N TYR A 134 2.78 1.14 28.83
CA TYR A 134 2.43 2.50 29.26
C TYR A 134 0.97 2.69 29.68
N THR A 135 0.06 1.81 29.25
CA THR A 135 -1.38 1.93 29.56
C THR A 135 -1.79 1.35 30.91
N ASN A 136 -0.89 0.63 31.60
CA ASN A 136 -1.24 -0.04 32.86
C ASN A 136 -1.01 0.78 34.12
N ASP A 137 -0.42 1.96 34.07
CA ASP A 137 -0.01 2.63 35.31
C ASP A 137 -0.16 4.17 35.39
N ILE A 138 -0.68 4.86 34.40
CA ILE A 138 -0.86 6.33 34.51
C ILE A 138 -1.99 6.78 33.58
N ASP A 139 -2.85 7.65 34.11
CA ASP A 139 -3.75 8.55 33.38
C ASP A 139 -2.91 9.49 32.49
N VAL A 140 -2.45 9.02 31.32
CA VAL A 140 -1.63 9.78 30.40
C VAL A 140 -2.47 10.16 29.20
N ASP A 141 -2.57 11.46 29.01
CA ASP A 141 -3.09 12.07 27.80
C ASP A 141 -2.28 11.54 26.59
N ILE A 142 -2.86 10.62 25.85
CA ILE A 142 -2.21 9.80 24.79
C ILE A 142 -1.69 10.65 23.63
N PHE A 143 -1.99 11.94 23.61
CA PHE A 143 -1.70 12.86 22.51
C PHE A 143 -0.33 13.56 22.58
N ASN A 144 0.46 13.35 23.67
CA ASN A 144 1.73 14.06 23.87
C ASN A 144 2.92 13.16 24.26
N VAL A 145 2.95 11.92 23.81
CA VAL A 145 4.11 11.05 24.04
C VAL A 145 5.16 11.27 22.95
N GLU A 146 6.17 12.07 23.23
CA GLU A 146 7.44 11.99 22.52
C GLU A 146 8.05 10.60 22.77
N LEU A 147 8.06 9.77 21.73
CA LEU A 147 8.73 8.47 21.76
C LEU A 147 10.26 8.69 21.87
N LYS A 148 10.79 8.70 23.09
CA LYS A 148 12.23 8.57 23.28
C LYS A 148 12.66 7.15 22.90
N PRO A 149 13.75 7.00 22.15
CA PRO A 149 14.20 5.67 21.72
C PRO A 149 14.54 4.80 22.95
N VAL A 150 14.01 3.58 22.95
CA VAL A 150 14.12 2.56 24.03
C VAL A 150 15.60 2.16 24.31
N CYS A 151 16.55 2.58 23.48
CA CYS A 151 17.98 2.26 23.65
C CYS A 151 18.65 2.86 24.90
N GLU A 152 18.07 3.88 25.55
CA GLU A 152 18.75 4.50 26.73
C GLU A 152 18.46 3.80 28.06
N GLN A 153 17.52 2.87 28.13
CA GLN A 153 17.15 2.19 29.39
C GLN A 153 17.74 0.78 29.57
N ILE A 154 18.38 0.21 28.54
CA ILE A 154 18.93 -1.17 28.62
C ILE A 154 20.44 -1.18 28.93
N CYS A 155 21.10 -0.03 28.97
CA CYS A 155 22.55 0.08 29.23
C CYS A 155 22.88 0.70 30.61
N ARG A 156 22.14 0.33 31.64
CA ARG A 156 22.57 0.58 33.04
C ARG A 156 22.40 -0.68 33.88
#